data_7bda39d77f00ea569b94acc2d34862a6
#
_entry.id   7bda39d77f00ea569b94acc2d34862a6
#
_cell.length_a   1.000
_cell.length_b   1.000
_cell.length_c   1.000
_cell.angle_alpha   90.00
_cell.angle_beta   90.00
_cell.angle_gamma   90.00
#
_symmetry.space_group_name_H-M   'P 1'
#
loop_
_entity.id
_entity.type
_entity.pdbx_description
1 polymer ?
#
loop_
_entity_poly.entity_id
_entity_poly.type
_entity_poly.pdbx_seq_one_letter_code
_entity_poly.pdbx_strand_id
1 'polypeptide(L)'
;MAEIKEQIQELEYLLTLDVLHEEQRKEIEQALSLMREVKEHREDISKIKTKFINKSDNENPTYAKEGDSGFDLRANEGGTLRSLERKLVSTGLYFELQEGYELQIRPRSGLAYKNGITVLNSPGTVDTGYRGEVKVLLVNLSNDDFTWEKGERIAQGVITSRVSTDFGELEEVKELAESERGSGGFGSTGRM
;
A
#
# COMPACT_ATOMS: atom_id res chain seq x y z
N MET A 1 -11.68 -7.98 -13.96
CA MET A 1 -10.69 -8.07 -15.08
C MET A 1 -10.96 -9.29 -15.98
N ALA A 2 -11.07 -10.51 -15.44
CA ALA A 2 -11.38 -11.70 -16.24
C ALA A 2 -12.73 -11.55 -16.97
N GLU A 3 -13.76 -11.13 -16.27
CA GLU A 3 -15.12 -10.94 -16.78
C GLU A 3 -15.19 -9.95 -17.97
N ILE A 4 -14.50 -8.79 -17.88
CA ILE A 4 -14.47 -7.81 -18.99
C ILE A 4 -13.75 -8.38 -20.22
N LYS A 5 -12.69 -9.17 -20.02
CA LYS A 5 -11.99 -9.82 -21.13
C LYS A 5 -12.87 -10.84 -21.84
N GLU A 6 -13.61 -11.61 -21.07
CA GLU A 6 -14.56 -12.61 -21.58
C GLU A 6 -15.70 -11.95 -22.36
N GLN A 7 -16.30 -10.88 -21.84
CA GLN A 7 -17.32 -10.10 -22.53
C GLN A 7 -16.82 -9.47 -23.83
N ILE A 8 -15.60 -8.93 -23.85
CA ILE A 8 -15.00 -8.40 -25.08
C ILE A 8 -14.83 -9.50 -26.12
N GLN A 9 -14.35 -10.70 -25.74
CA GLN A 9 -14.20 -11.82 -26.65
C GLN A 9 -15.54 -12.30 -27.22
N GLU A 10 -16.59 -12.30 -26.40
CA GLU A 10 -17.94 -12.67 -26.84
C GLU A 10 -18.49 -11.66 -27.86
N LEU A 11 -18.35 -10.36 -27.64
CA LEU A 11 -18.76 -9.33 -28.59
C LEU A 11 -17.94 -9.38 -29.88
N GLU A 12 -16.64 -9.61 -29.79
CA GLU A 12 -15.78 -9.80 -30.95
C GLU A 12 -16.21 -11.03 -31.79
N TYR A 13 -16.57 -12.12 -31.11
CA TYR A 13 -17.13 -13.32 -31.80
C TYR A 13 -18.43 -13.00 -32.51
N LEU A 14 -19.38 -12.30 -31.86
CA LEU A 14 -20.63 -11.92 -32.47
C LEU A 14 -20.46 -11.11 -33.76
N LEU A 15 -19.46 -10.21 -33.83
CA LEU A 15 -19.17 -9.46 -35.05
C LEU A 15 -18.66 -10.33 -36.20
N THR A 16 -18.20 -11.57 -35.97
CA THR A 16 -17.78 -12.49 -37.02
C THR A 16 -18.98 -13.19 -37.70
N LEU A 17 -20.17 -13.12 -37.11
CA LEU A 17 -21.36 -13.77 -37.63
C LEU A 17 -21.97 -12.96 -38.78
N ASP A 18 -22.19 -13.60 -39.92
CA ASP A 18 -22.79 -12.98 -41.11
C ASP A 18 -24.31 -12.70 -41.00
N VAL A 19 -24.91 -13.10 -39.87
CA VAL A 19 -26.36 -12.98 -39.63
C VAL A 19 -26.78 -11.64 -39.03
N LEU A 20 -25.82 -10.76 -38.67
CA LEU A 20 -26.09 -9.45 -38.05
C LEU A 20 -26.49 -8.41 -39.09
N HIS A 21 -27.58 -7.68 -38.79
CA HIS A 21 -27.97 -6.49 -39.54
C HIS A 21 -27.02 -5.33 -39.24
N GLU A 22 -26.92 -4.37 -40.14
CA GLU A 22 -25.94 -3.26 -40.07
C GLU A 22 -26.09 -2.41 -38.80
N GLU A 23 -27.32 -2.23 -38.32
CA GLU A 23 -27.62 -1.51 -37.07
C GLU A 23 -27.13 -2.26 -35.83
N GLN A 24 -27.35 -3.55 -35.76
CA GLN A 24 -26.85 -4.42 -34.69
C GLN A 24 -25.33 -4.48 -34.66
N ARG A 25 -24.69 -4.50 -35.81
CA ARG A 25 -23.26 -4.46 -35.96
C ARG A 25 -22.66 -3.17 -35.37
N LYS A 26 -23.28 -2.03 -35.65
CA LYS A 26 -22.87 -0.71 -35.08
C LYS A 26 -23.04 -0.65 -33.57
N GLU A 27 -24.13 -1.20 -33.02
CA GLU A 27 -24.34 -1.25 -31.57
C GLU A 27 -23.26 -2.09 -30.87
N ILE A 28 -22.91 -3.25 -31.43
CA ILE A 28 -21.85 -4.10 -30.89
C ILE A 28 -20.49 -3.43 -30.97
N GLU A 29 -20.15 -2.76 -32.08
CA GLU A 29 -18.91 -2.01 -32.24
C GLU A 29 -18.80 -0.87 -31.20
N GLN A 30 -19.89 -0.16 -30.94
CA GLN A 30 -19.95 0.91 -29.95
C GLN A 30 -19.78 0.34 -28.52
N ALA A 31 -20.41 -0.79 -28.19
CA ALA A 31 -20.25 -1.47 -26.93
C ALA A 31 -18.82 -1.96 -26.72
N LEU A 32 -18.20 -2.51 -27.76
CA LEU A 32 -16.81 -2.95 -27.75
C LEU A 32 -15.83 -1.79 -27.51
N SER A 33 -16.05 -0.65 -28.16
CA SER A 33 -15.23 0.55 -27.95
C SER A 33 -15.28 0.99 -26.50
N LEU A 34 -16.48 1.10 -25.93
CA LEU A 34 -16.69 1.48 -24.54
C LEU A 34 -16.04 0.49 -23.56
N MET A 35 -16.21 -0.81 -23.82
CA MET A 35 -15.60 -1.85 -22.95
C MET A 35 -14.07 -1.85 -23.00
N ARG A 36 -13.48 -1.56 -24.15
CA ARG A 36 -12.04 -1.41 -24.28
C ARG A 36 -11.52 -0.19 -23.53
N GLU A 37 -12.21 0.94 -23.61
CA GLU A 37 -11.88 2.15 -22.83
C GLU A 37 -11.99 1.88 -21.33
N VAL A 38 -13.05 1.22 -20.86
CA VAL A 38 -13.22 0.84 -19.44
C VAL A 38 -12.11 -0.11 -18.99
N LYS A 39 -11.74 -1.08 -19.85
CA LYS A 39 -10.65 -2.01 -19.55
C LYS A 39 -9.31 -1.29 -19.44
N GLU A 40 -8.99 -0.42 -20.39
CA GLU A 40 -7.75 0.36 -20.42
C GLU A 40 -7.66 1.29 -19.21
N HIS A 41 -8.75 1.97 -18.87
CA HIS A 41 -8.85 2.82 -17.69
C HIS A 41 -8.68 2.02 -16.38
N ARG A 42 -9.26 0.82 -16.27
CA ARG A 42 -9.07 -0.08 -15.12
C ARG A 42 -7.65 -0.64 -15.06
N GLU A 43 -7.01 -0.93 -16.19
CA GLU A 43 -5.60 -1.35 -16.22
C GLU A 43 -4.65 -0.23 -15.81
N ASP A 44 -4.96 1.01 -16.16
CA ASP A 44 -4.18 2.19 -15.75
C ASP A 44 -4.36 2.52 -14.25
N ILE A 45 -5.58 2.40 -13.73
CA ILE A 45 -5.88 2.53 -12.30
C ILE A 45 -5.24 1.38 -11.48
N SER A 46 -5.08 0.19 -12.06
CA SER A 46 -4.52 -0.97 -11.35
C SER A 46 -3.00 -0.92 -11.20
N LYS A 47 -2.31 -0.03 -11.94
CA LYS A 47 -0.87 0.16 -11.84
C LYS A 47 -0.54 1.44 -11.10
N ILE A 48 -0.49 1.35 -9.77
CA ILE A 48 0.03 2.43 -8.93
C ILE A 48 1.48 2.67 -9.32
N LYS A 49 1.77 3.84 -9.92
CA LYS A 49 3.12 4.25 -10.28
C LYS A 49 3.71 5.10 -9.16
N THR A 50 4.54 4.48 -8.33
CA THR A 50 5.32 5.20 -7.33
C THR A 50 6.74 5.42 -7.85
N LYS A 51 7.19 6.68 -7.86
CA LYS A 51 8.58 7.01 -8.19
C LYS A 51 9.40 7.05 -6.91
N PHE A 52 10.67 6.69 -7.00
CA PHE A 52 11.60 6.79 -5.89
C PHE A 52 13.01 7.17 -6.34
N ILE A 53 13.77 7.73 -5.41
CA ILE A 53 15.22 7.93 -5.53
C ILE A 53 15.87 7.10 -4.44
N ASN A 54 16.87 6.31 -4.81
CA ASN A 54 17.74 5.59 -3.89
C ASN A 54 19.10 6.30 -3.85
N LYS A 55 19.42 6.92 -2.71
CA LYS A 55 20.74 7.54 -2.45
C LYS A 55 21.64 6.66 -1.58
N SER A 56 21.19 5.44 -1.26
CA SER A 56 22.02 4.43 -0.59
C SER A 56 22.74 3.56 -1.62
N ASP A 57 23.71 2.75 -1.15
CA ASP A 57 24.33 1.68 -1.97
C ASP A 57 23.54 0.35 -1.86
N ASN A 58 22.40 0.36 -1.16
CA ASN A 58 21.55 -0.83 -1.04
C ASN A 58 20.80 -1.10 -2.36
N GLU A 59 20.34 -2.33 -2.52
CA GLU A 59 19.45 -2.70 -3.61
C GLU A 59 18.17 -1.84 -3.59
N ASN A 60 17.63 -1.58 -4.78
CA ASN A 60 16.36 -0.89 -4.93
C ASN A 60 15.22 -1.66 -4.24
N PRO A 61 14.25 -0.97 -3.64
CA PRO A 61 13.09 -1.63 -3.07
C PRO A 61 12.29 -2.36 -4.14
N THR A 62 12.00 -3.63 -3.90
CA THR A 62 11.22 -4.50 -4.78
C THR A 62 10.31 -5.38 -3.94
N TYR A 63 9.16 -5.76 -4.50
CA TYR A 63 8.34 -6.83 -3.94
C TYR A 63 9.03 -8.16 -4.18
N ALA A 64 9.21 -8.97 -3.13
CA ALA A 64 9.96 -10.22 -3.24
C ALA A 64 9.19 -11.30 -4.02
N LYS A 65 7.86 -11.28 -3.95
CA LYS A 65 6.96 -12.20 -4.64
C LYS A 65 5.71 -11.49 -5.13
N GLU A 66 5.10 -12.05 -6.15
CA GLU A 66 3.75 -11.66 -6.56
C GLU A 66 2.75 -11.85 -5.40
N GLY A 67 1.94 -10.84 -5.13
CA GLY A 67 0.99 -10.84 -4.02
C GLY A 67 1.53 -10.31 -2.69
N ASP A 68 2.82 -10.00 -2.58
CA ASP A 68 3.36 -9.35 -1.39
C ASP A 68 2.73 -7.95 -1.22
N SER A 69 2.32 -7.64 0.00
CA SER A 69 1.72 -6.35 0.35
C SER A 69 2.77 -5.25 0.57
N GLY A 70 4.01 -5.63 0.85
CA GLY A 70 5.07 -4.70 1.21
C GLY A 70 6.41 -5.07 0.61
N PHE A 71 7.30 -4.09 0.56
CA PHE A 71 8.69 -4.23 0.18
C PHE A 71 9.61 -3.92 1.37
N ASP A 72 10.79 -4.55 1.41
CA ASP A 72 11.73 -4.34 2.51
C ASP A 72 12.36 -2.94 2.49
N LEU A 73 12.48 -2.34 3.68
CA LEU A 73 13.27 -1.14 3.93
C LEU A 73 14.58 -1.54 4.62
N ARG A 74 15.71 -1.18 3.99
CA ARG A 74 17.05 -1.52 4.46
C ARG A 74 17.71 -0.34 5.16
N ALA A 75 18.49 -0.64 6.18
CA ALA A 75 19.33 0.37 6.86
C ALA A 75 20.45 0.85 5.91
N ASN A 76 20.62 2.18 5.82
CA ASN A 76 21.71 2.78 5.03
C ASN A 76 23.07 2.76 5.76
N GLU A 77 23.05 2.50 7.05
CA GLU A 77 24.24 2.39 7.92
C GLU A 77 24.01 1.32 8.99
N GLY A 78 25.08 0.75 9.50
CA GLY A 78 25.02 -0.14 10.66
C GLY A 78 24.75 0.62 11.95
N GLY A 79 24.29 -0.08 12.97
CA GLY A 79 24.03 0.52 14.26
C GLY A 79 23.65 -0.46 15.34
N THR A 80 23.55 0.08 16.56
CA THR A 80 23.10 -0.64 17.76
C THR A 80 21.98 0.12 18.41
N LEU A 81 21.02 -0.62 18.94
CA LEU A 81 19.85 -0.12 19.68
C LEU A 81 19.80 -0.88 21.02
N ARG A 82 20.09 -0.16 22.09
CA ARG A 82 20.06 -0.75 23.44
C ARG A 82 18.66 -1.12 23.87
N SER A 83 18.55 -1.91 24.91
CA SER A 83 17.25 -2.17 25.54
C SER A 83 16.49 -0.87 25.83
N LEU A 84 15.21 -0.81 25.43
CA LEU A 84 14.28 0.32 25.56
C LEU A 84 14.73 1.61 24.84
N GLU A 85 15.79 1.56 24.06
CA GLU A 85 16.22 2.68 23.22
C GLU A 85 15.36 2.80 21.96
N ARG A 86 15.21 4.03 21.44
CA ARG A 86 14.66 4.33 20.12
C ARG A 86 15.67 5.06 19.27
N LYS A 87 15.67 4.78 17.97
CA LYS A 87 16.58 5.41 17.02
C LYS A 87 15.91 5.61 15.66
N LEU A 88 16.16 6.76 15.07
CA LEU A 88 15.74 7.05 13.71
C LEU A 88 16.82 6.57 12.74
N VAL A 89 16.50 5.53 11.94
CA VAL A 89 17.45 4.88 11.05
C VAL A 89 17.21 5.35 9.61
N SER A 90 18.26 5.81 8.95
CA SER A 90 18.28 6.22 7.55
C SER A 90 18.09 5.02 6.62
N THR A 91 17.34 5.20 5.53
CA THR A 91 17.20 4.21 4.44
C THR A 91 17.86 4.67 3.15
N GLY A 92 18.12 5.97 2.99
CA GLY A 92 18.56 6.58 1.73
C GLY A 92 17.48 6.67 0.66
N LEU A 93 16.22 6.33 0.98
CA LEU A 93 15.11 6.29 0.04
C LEU A 93 14.23 7.54 0.15
N TYR A 94 13.79 8.04 -1.01
CA TYR A 94 12.91 9.18 -1.17
C TYR A 94 11.81 8.79 -2.13
N PHE A 95 10.55 9.12 -1.84
CA PHE A 95 9.41 8.70 -2.67
C PHE A 95 8.61 9.90 -3.19
N GLU A 96 8.07 9.73 -4.40
CA GLU A 96 6.98 10.52 -4.96
C GLU A 96 5.79 9.57 -5.15
N LEU A 97 4.85 9.65 -4.21
CA LEU A 97 3.65 8.83 -4.22
C LEU A 97 2.62 9.44 -5.18
N GLN A 98 1.84 8.58 -5.82
CA GLN A 98 0.67 8.99 -6.59
C GLN A 98 -0.40 9.55 -5.66
N GLU A 99 -1.15 10.57 -6.12
CA GLU A 99 -2.29 11.12 -5.37
C GLU A 99 -3.31 10.03 -5.02
N GLY A 100 -3.88 10.10 -3.82
CA GLY A 100 -4.77 9.08 -3.28
C GLY A 100 -4.07 7.91 -2.60
N TYR A 101 -2.73 7.96 -2.47
CA TYR A 101 -1.95 6.91 -1.79
C TYR A 101 -1.03 7.49 -0.71
N GLU A 102 -0.71 6.65 0.26
CA GLU A 102 0.30 6.89 1.28
C GLU A 102 1.28 5.71 1.35
N LEU A 103 2.49 5.93 1.87
CA LEU A 103 3.42 4.87 2.22
C LEU A 103 3.39 4.66 3.74
N GLN A 104 3.03 3.47 4.16
CA GLN A 104 3.09 3.07 5.56
C GLN A 104 4.38 2.33 5.86
N ILE A 105 5.07 2.74 6.93
CA ILE A 105 6.24 2.03 7.46
C ILE A 105 5.74 1.11 8.57
N ARG A 106 5.91 -0.20 8.35
CA ARG A 106 5.46 -1.25 9.25
C ARG A 106 6.62 -2.09 9.75
N PRO A 107 6.54 -2.67 10.97
CA PRO A 107 7.57 -3.58 11.48
C PRO A 107 7.63 -4.86 10.65
N ARG A 108 8.79 -5.52 10.68
CA ARG A 108 8.94 -6.88 10.16
C ARG A 108 8.62 -7.87 11.27
N SER A 109 7.74 -8.82 10.97
CA SER A 109 7.28 -9.84 11.93
C SER A 109 8.43 -10.64 12.55
N GLY A 110 9.45 -10.97 11.75
CA GLY A 110 10.62 -11.70 12.23
C GLY A 110 11.44 -10.93 13.26
N LEU A 111 11.69 -9.65 13.05
CA LEU A 111 12.40 -8.79 14.01
C LEU A 111 11.56 -8.55 15.27
N ALA A 112 10.27 -8.34 15.11
CA ALA A 112 9.37 -8.15 16.23
C ALA A 112 9.31 -9.39 17.14
N TYR A 113 9.14 -10.57 16.55
CA TYR A 113 9.00 -11.81 17.30
C TYR A 113 10.32 -12.29 17.93
N LYS A 114 11.42 -12.29 17.16
CA LYS A 114 12.69 -12.88 17.59
C LYS A 114 13.54 -11.93 18.43
N ASN A 115 13.49 -10.63 18.14
CA ASN A 115 14.40 -9.63 18.70
C ASN A 115 13.70 -8.53 19.50
N GLY A 116 12.36 -8.52 19.53
CA GLY A 116 11.62 -7.44 20.21
C GLY A 116 11.75 -6.06 19.53
N ILE A 117 12.16 -6.01 18.24
CA ILE A 117 12.36 -4.78 17.51
C ILE A 117 11.11 -4.43 16.72
N THR A 118 10.65 -3.20 16.89
CA THR A 118 9.46 -2.71 16.17
C THR A 118 9.63 -1.27 15.72
N VAL A 119 8.70 -0.80 14.89
CA VAL A 119 8.57 0.61 14.50
C VAL A 119 7.72 1.32 15.56
N LEU A 120 8.30 2.28 16.26
CA LEU A 120 7.67 2.92 17.42
C LEU A 120 6.35 3.61 17.09
N ASN A 121 6.26 4.28 15.95
CA ASN A 121 5.06 4.97 15.45
C ASN A 121 4.26 4.14 14.44
N SER A 122 4.28 2.82 14.57
CA SER A 122 3.64 1.92 13.60
C SER A 122 2.11 2.05 13.57
N PRO A 123 1.51 2.14 12.35
CA PRO A 123 2.17 2.37 11.08
C PRO A 123 2.73 3.80 10.98
N GLY A 124 4.00 3.93 10.61
CA GLY A 124 4.59 5.24 10.28
C GLY A 124 3.99 5.74 8.96
N THR A 125 3.47 6.96 8.93
CA THR A 125 2.81 7.52 7.75
C THR A 125 3.76 8.41 6.97
N VAL A 126 3.84 8.19 5.67
CA VAL A 126 4.52 9.05 4.70
C VAL A 126 3.48 9.56 3.72
N ASP A 127 3.20 10.84 3.79
CA ASP A 127 2.17 11.50 3.00
C ASP A 127 2.58 11.66 1.53
N THR A 128 1.60 11.78 0.63
CA THR A 128 1.78 12.00 -0.81
C THR A 128 2.71 13.16 -1.12
N GLY A 129 2.62 14.27 -0.36
CA GLY A 129 3.44 15.47 -0.54
C GLY A 129 4.84 15.43 0.09
N TYR A 130 5.16 14.39 0.88
CA TYR A 130 6.48 14.29 1.52
C TYR A 130 7.58 13.99 0.49
N ARG A 131 8.66 14.75 0.52
CA ARG A 131 9.83 14.60 -0.38
C ARG A 131 11.14 14.40 0.36
N GLY A 132 11.07 14.30 1.69
CA GLY A 132 12.23 14.00 2.53
C GLY A 132 12.63 12.53 2.46
N GLU A 133 13.75 12.23 3.08
CA GLU A 133 14.20 10.84 3.24
C GLU A 133 13.23 10.05 4.11
N VAL A 134 12.84 8.88 3.65
CA VAL A 134 12.10 7.91 4.46
C VAL A 134 13.05 7.29 5.47
N LYS A 135 12.78 7.55 6.75
CA LYS A 135 13.54 7.00 7.87
C LYS A 135 12.65 6.12 8.72
N VAL A 136 13.24 5.11 9.33
CA VAL A 136 12.52 4.16 10.19
C VAL A 136 12.81 4.48 11.66
N LEU A 137 11.77 4.78 12.44
CA LEU A 137 11.88 4.99 13.88
C LEU A 137 11.77 3.65 14.59
N LEU A 138 12.91 3.01 14.85
CA LEU A 138 12.98 1.74 15.57
C LEU A 138 12.94 1.95 17.08
N VAL A 139 12.38 0.97 17.78
CA VAL A 139 12.45 0.80 19.23
C VAL A 139 12.78 -0.65 19.56
N ASN A 140 13.62 -0.83 20.56
CA ASN A 140 13.97 -2.14 21.11
C ASN A 140 13.19 -2.38 22.41
N LEU A 141 12.26 -3.33 22.38
CA LEU A 141 11.44 -3.73 23.52
C LEU A 141 11.97 -5.00 24.22
N SER A 142 13.16 -5.48 23.82
CA SER A 142 13.83 -6.60 24.47
C SER A 142 14.77 -6.16 25.59
N ASN A 143 15.30 -7.12 26.33
CA ASN A 143 16.28 -6.85 27.38
C ASN A 143 17.75 -6.83 26.87
N ASP A 144 17.96 -7.27 25.62
CA ASP A 144 19.28 -7.39 25.00
C ASP A 144 19.51 -6.27 23.98
N ASP A 145 20.75 -5.91 23.76
CA ASP A 145 21.11 -4.97 22.70
C ASP A 145 20.89 -5.63 21.33
N PHE A 146 20.32 -4.84 20.41
CA PHE A 146 20.13 -5.27 19.03
C PHE A 146 21.07 -4.50 18.11
N THR A 147 21.86 -5.24 17.34
CA THR A 147 22.80 -4.66 16.37
C THR A 147 22.40 -5.09 14.96
N TRP A 148 22.52 -4.15 14.02
CA TRP A 148 22.30 -4.40 12.59
C TRP A 148 23.46 -3.85 11.77
N GLU A 149 23.67 -4.44 10.61
CA GLU A 149 24.64 -3.98 9.62
C GLU A 149 23.96 -3.12 8.53
N LYS A 150 24.76 -2.34 7.78
CA LYS A 150 24.29 -1.67 6.56
C LYS A 150 23.72 -2.71 5.60
N GLY A 151 22.55 -2.39 5.00
CA GLY A 151 21.86 -3.28 4.08
C GLY A 151 20.89 -4.25 4.74
N GLU A 152 20.91 -4.41 6.06
CA GLU A 152 19.92 -5.24 6.73
C GLU A 152 18.51 -4.67 6.64
N ARG A 153 17.55 -5.57 6.50
CA ARG A 153 16.12 -5.27 6.39
C ARG A 153 15.55 -5.00 7.77
N ILE A 154 15.23 -3.74 8.04
CA ILE A 154 14.82 -3.26 9.37
C ILE A 154 13.32 -2.99 9.51
N ALA A 155 12.63 -2.77 8.39
CA ALA A 155 11.20 -2.51 8.33
C ALA A 155 10.66 -2.93 6.96
N GLN A 156 9.37 -2.73 6.74
CA GLN A 156 8.73 -2.86 5.43
C GLN A 156 7.90 -1.62 5.09
N GLY A 157 7.90 -1.25 3.81
CA GLY A 157 7.05 -0.22 3.24
C GLY A 157 5.83 -0.83 2.59
N VAL A 158 4.65 -0.29 2.86
CA VAL A 158 3.39 -0.72 2.24
C VAL A 158 2.71 0.50 1.64
N ILE A 159 2.54 0.50 0.31
CA ILE A 159 1.76 1.54 -0.37
C ILE A 159 0.28 1.15 -0.26
N THR A 160 -0.53 2.05 0.27
CA THR A 160 -1.96 1.83 0.46
C THR A 160 -2.76 3.05 0.02
N SER A 161 -4.01 2.83 -0.39
CA SER A 161 -4.93 3.91 -0.70
C SER A 161 -5.31 4.66 0.58
N ARG A 162 -5.47 5.97 0.46
CA ARG A 162 -6.05 6.84 1.50
C ARG A 162 -7.33 7.48 0.97
N VAL A 163 -8.23 7.81 1.88
CA VAL A 163 -9.37 8.66 1.54
C VAL A 163 -8.82 10.04 1.20
N SER A 164 -9.16 10.54 0.01
CA SER A 164 -8.80 11.92 -0.37
C SER A 164 -9.47 12.89 0.59
N THR A 165 -8.76 13.97 0.94
CA THR A 165 -9.33 15.08 1.70
C THR A 165 -10.52 15.74 1.00
N ASP A 166 -10.62 15.58 -0.33
CA ASP A 166 -11.77 16.04 -1.11
C ASP A 166 -13.05 15.20 -0.88
N PHE A 167 -12.89 13.96 -0.35
CA PHE A 167 -13.99 13.03 -0.03
C PHE A 167 -14.12 12.75 1.47
N GLY A 168 -13.24 13.29 2.30
CA GLY A 168 -13.18 13.05 3.75
C GLY A 168 -13.20 14.36 4.50
N GLU A 169 -14.38 14.94 4.73
CA GLU A 169 -14.57 16.01 5.71
C GLU A 169 -14.79 15.41 7.09
N LEU A 170 -14.16 16.03 8.10
CA LEU A 170 -14.49 15.80 9.49
C LEU A 170 -15.49 16.86 9.91
N GLU A 171 -16.73 16.44 10.14
CA GLU A 171 -17.82 17.32 10.59
C GLU A 171 -18.01 17.17 12.10
N GLU A 172 -17.96 18.28 12.83
CA GLU A 172 -18.33 18.31 14.24
C GLU A 172 -19.86 18.28 14.36
N VAL A 173 -20.38 17.23 14.99
CA VAL A 173 -21.80 17.08 15.29
C VAL A 173 -22.03 17.03 16.80
N LYS A 174 -23.24 17.40 17.25
CA LYS A 174 -23.57 17.37 18.68
C LYS A 174 -23.88 15.95 19.17
N GLU A 175 -24.40 15.10 18.29
CA GLU A 175 -24.80 13.74 18.62
C GLU A 175 -24.48 12.82 17.43
N LEU A 176 -24.02 11.61 17.74
CA LEU A 176 -23.79 10.56 16.76
C LEU A 176 -25.03 9.66 16.66
N ALA A 177 -25.27 9.10 15.49
CA ALA A 177 -26.31 8.11 15.30
C ALA A 177 -26.07 6.87 16.20
N GLU A 178 -27.14 6.28 16.69
CA GLU A 178 -27.08 5.03 17.45
C GLU A 178 -26.57 3.87 16.55
N SER A 179 -25.85 2.94 17.15
CA SER A 179 -25.43 1.70 16.51
C SER A 179 -25.56 0.52 17.45
N GLU A 180 -25.75 -0.69 16.93
CA GLU A 180 -25.81 -1.92 17.74
C GLU A 180 -24.58 -2.12 18.62
N ARG A 181 -23.41 -1.67 18.17
CA ARG A 181 -22.16 -1.74 18.91
C ARG A 181 -22.09 -0.69 20.03
N GLY A 182 -22.75 0.45 19.88
CA GLY A 182 -22.69 1.57 20.81
C GLY A 182 -21.25 1.96 21.16
N SER A 183 -20.99 2.15 22.46
CA SER A 183 -19.65 2.48 22.98
C SER A 183 -18.77 1.25 23.26
N GLY A 184 -19.17 0.06 22.85
CA GLY A 184 -18.45 -1.18 23.11
C GLY A 184 -17.08 -1.21 22.45
N GLY A 185 -16.01 -1.27 23.24
CA GLY A 185 -14.61 -1.35 22.81
C GLY A 185 -13.75 -2.04 23.87
N PHE A 186 -12.45 -2.08 23.65
CA PHE A 186 -11.44 -2.61 24.59
C PHE A 186 -11.74 -3.99 25.16
N GLY A 187 -12.32 -4.88 24.34
CA GLY A 187 -12.66 -6.24 24.77
C GLY A 187 -14.07 -6.38 25.40
N SER A 188 -14.98 -5.44 25.11
CA SER A 188 -16.39 -5.48 25.58
C SER A 188 -17.14 -6.75 25.17
N THR A 189 -16.67 -7.50 24.16
CA THR A 189 -17.22 -8.80 23.72
C THR A 189 -16.69 -10.00 24.54
N GLY A 190 -15.84 -9.75 25.54
CA GLY A 190 -15.26 -10.81 26.37
C GLY A 190 -14.09 -11.55 25.70
N ARG A 191 -13.62 -12.62 26.37
CA ARG A 191 -12.51 -13.47 25.88
C ARG A 191 -13.00 -14.83 25.37
N MET A 192 -14.27 -15.14 25.50
CA MET A 192 -14.91 -16.36 25.00
C MET A 192 -16.27 -16.04 24.41
#